data_0da55987afe29dfa827c01f7b95baddb
#
_entry.id   0da55987afe29dfa827c01f7b95baddb
#
_cell.length_a   1.000
_cell.length_b   1.000
_cell.length_c   1.000
_cell.angle_alpha   90.00
_cell.angle_beta   90.00
_cell.angle_gamma   90.00
#
_symmetry.space_group_name_H-M   'P 1'
#
loop_
_entity.id
_entity.type
_entity.pdbx_description
1 polymer ?
#
loop_
_entity_poly.entity_id
_entity_poly.type
_entity_poly.pdbx_seq_one_letter_code
_entity_poly.pdbx_strand_id
1 'polypeptide(L)'
;MIETPEGIENVEEIVTTPGLTGVYIGPSDLALALGLPAYGDQPQEEHLETVKHILATCKKHGVVSGMHTSSLEYTKKYLDLGFNMVMLGSETAFMMRTASKELAEAKGSIVEPGESTGY
;
A
#
# COMPACT_ATOMS: atom_id res chain seq x y z
N MET A 1 -2.72 -2.58 12.33
CA MET A 1 -1.91 -2.65 11.09
C MET A 1 -0.80 -3.67 11.29
N ILE A 2 -0.26 -4.26 10.22
CA ILE A 2 0.89 -5.17 10.25
C ILE A 2 2.02 -4.46 9.50
N GLU A 3 2.98 -3.91 10.24
CA GLU A 3 4.02 -3.02 9.72
C GLU A 3 5.25 -2.91 10.65
N THR A 4 5.35 -3.82 11.64
CA THR A 4 6.50 -3.91 12.54
C THR A 4 7.08 -5.33 12.52
N PRO A 5 8.35 -5.52 12.93
CA PRO A 5 8.96 -6.85 13.00
C PRO A 5 8.12 -7.82 13.84
N GLU A 6 7.67 -7.38 15.01
CA GLU A 6 6.84 -8.17 15.92
C GLU A 6 5.47 -8.49 15.30
N GLY A 7 4.89 -7.56 14.54
CA GLY A 7 3.64 -7.77 13.82
C GLY A 7 3.76 -8.81 12.72
N ILE A 8 4.90 -8.85 12.03
CA ILE A 8 5.20 -9.84 10.99
C ILE A 8 5.39 -11.22 11.63
N GLU A 9 6.20 -11.31 12.70
CA GLU A 9 6.46 -12.56 13.41
C GLU A 9 5.20 -13.16 14.01
N ASN A 10 4.29 -12.34 14.52
CA ASN A 10 3.08 -12.77 15.22
C ASN A 10 1.81 -12.69 14.36
N VAL A 11 1.93 -12.59 13.04
CA VAL A 11 0.77 -12.38 12.14
C VAL A 11 -0.29 -13.48 12.32
N GLU A 12 0.11 -14.74 12.50
CA GLU A 12 -0.81 -15.86 12.71
C GLU A 12 -1.64 -15.68 14.00
N GLU A 13 -1.02 -15.26 15.11
CA GLU A 13 -1.71 -14.99 16.36
C GLU A 13 -2.65 -13.78 16.24
N ILE A 14 -2.19 -12.72 15.58
CA ILE A 14 -2.97 -11.51 15.37
C ILE A 14 -4.25 -11.82 14.59
N VAL A 15 -4.15 -12.52 13.46
CA VAL A 15 -5.32 -12.80 12.60
C VAL A 15 -6.31 -13.78 13.24
N THR A 16 -5.89 -14.55 14.24
CA THR A 16 -6.78 -15.45 15.00
C THR A 16 -7.44 -14.80 16.21
N THR A 17 -7.17 -13.52 16.47
CA THR A 17 -7.77 -12.78 17.57
C THR A 17 -9.30 -12.69 17.40
N PRO A 18 -10.10 -13.13 18.38
CA PRO A 18 -11.56 -13.07 18.30
C PRO A 18 -12.07 -11.65 18.06
N GLY A 19 -12.95 -11.50 17.07
CA GLY A 19 -13.56 -10.21 16.72
C GLY A 19 -12.73 -9.34 15.76
N LEU A 20 -11.55 -9.79 15.33
CA LEU A 20 -10.78 -9.08 14.30
C LEU A 20 -11.45 -9.25 12.93
N THR A 21 -11.82 -8.15 12.31
CA THR A 21 -12.44 -8.13 10.98
C THR A 21 -11.41 -8.17 9.86
N GLY A 22 -10.29 -7.46 10.03
CA GLY A 22 -9.27 -7.34 9.00
C GLY A 22 -7.97 -6.75 9.50
N VAL A 23 -6.95 -6.87 8.67
CA VAL A 23 -5.65 -6.22 8.85
C VAL A 23 -5.35 -5.30 7.68
N TYR A 24 -4.51 -4.31 7.91
CA TYR A 24 -4.07 -3.35 6.90
C TYR A 24 -2.55 -3.25 6.92
N ILE A 25 -1.94 -3.15 5.74
CA ILE A 25 -0.48 -3.03 5.59
C ILE A 25 -0.13 -1.62 5.17
N GLY A 26 0.77 -0.97 5.95
CA GLY A 26 1.44 0.28 5.59
C GLY A 26 2.78 -0.03 4.91
N PRO A 27 2.93 0.15 3.59
CA PRO A 27 4.13 -0.30 2.87
C PRO A 27 5.41 0.42 3.31
N SER A 28 5.32 1.70 3.65
CA SER A 28 6.48 2.49 4.08
C SER A 28 7.01 2.02 5.44
N ASP A 29 6.11 1.83 6.41
CA ASP A 29 6.49 1.37 7.75
C ASP A 29 6.95 -0.09 7.73
N LEU A 30 6.28 -0.95 6.93
CA LEU A 30 6.73 -2.31 6.70
C LEU A 30 8.14 -2.34 6.07
N ALA A 31 8.44 -1.46 5.12
CA ALA A 31 9.77 -1.35 4.53
C ALA A 31 10.82 -0.99 5.59
N LEU A 32 10.53 0.00 6.46
CA LEU A 32 11.41 0.36 7.56
C LEU A 32 11.63 -0.81 8.53
N ALA A 33 10.59 -1.57 8.83
CA ALA A 33 10.69 -2.79 9.65
C ALA A 33 11.64 -3.85 9.05
N LEU A 34 11.73 -3.89 7.72
CA LEU A 34 12.62 -4.78 6.98
C LEU A 34 14.02 -4.17 6.71
N GLY A 35 14.30 -2.97 7.21
CA GLY A 35 15.57 -2.26 6.95
C GLY A 35 15.68 -1.72 5.52
N LEU A 36 14.57 -1.58 4.81
CA LEU A 36 14.49 -1.06 3.45
C LEU A 36 14.15 0.45 3.44
N PRO A 37 14.45 1.17 2.34
CA PRO A 37 13.99 2.55 2.19
C PRO A 37 12.45 2.64 2.21
N ALA A 38 11.92 3.67 2.88
CA ALA A 38 10.49 3.89 3.01
C ALA A 38 9.88 4.49 1.73
N TYR A 39 9.32 3.65 0.88
CA TYR A 39 8.53 4.07 -0.28
C TYR A 39 7.08 3.63 -0.11
N GLY A 40 6.14 4.45 -0.61
CA GLY A 40 4.72 4.08 -0.60
C GLY A 40 4.40 2.90 -1.54
N ASP A 41 5.08 2.85 -2.67
CA ASP A 41 5.05 1.73 -3.61
C ASP A 41 6.42 1.07 -3.64
N GLN A 42 6.54 -0.12 -3.04
CA GLN A 42 7.81 -0.81 -2.82
C GLN A 42 8.17 -1.76 -3.96
N PRO A 43 9.34 -1.56 -4.61
CA PRO A 43 9.80 -2.44 -5.68
C PRO A 43 10.58 -3.68 -5.18
N GLN A 44 11.04 -3.70 -3.92
CA GLN A 44 11.90 -4.75 -3.40
C GLN A 44 11.15 -6.08 -3.24
N GLU A 45 11.78 -7.17 -3.67
CA GLU A 45 11.22 -8.52 -3.61
C GLU A 45 10.99 -8.98 -2.17
N GLU A 46 11.90 -8.66 -1.25
CA GLU A 46 11.78 -8.99 0.17
C GLU A 46 10.50 -8.42 0.79
N HIS A 47 10.18 -7.17 0.47
CA HIS A 47 8.94 -6.54 0.89
C HIS A 47 7.72 -7.26 0.29
N LEU A 48 7.78 -7.58 -1.00
CA LEU A 48 6.69 -8.28 -1.68
C LEU A 48 6.44 -9.67 -1.09
N GLU A 49 7.49 -10.42 -0.77
CA GLU A 49 7.38 -11.75 -0.15
C GLU A 49 6.74 -11.65 1.26
N THR A 50 7.15 -10.65 2.05
CA THR A 50 6.52 -10.39 3.35
C THR A 50 5.04 -10.04 3.20
N VAL A 51 4.68 -9.20 2.25
CA VAL A 51 3.28 -8.85 1.94
C VAL A 51 2.49 -10.09 1.51
N LYS A 52 3.05 -10.96 0.67
CA LYS A 52 2.43 -12.23 0.26
C LYS A 52 2.22 -13.16 1.44
N HIS A 53 3.18 -13.24 2.37
CA HIS A 53 3.05 -14.05 3.58
C HIS A 53 1.88 -13.57 4.46
N ILE A 54 1.78 -12.26 4.73
CA ILE A 54 0.67 -11.67 5.48
C ILE A 54 -0.67 -11.94 4.78
N LEU A 55 -0.74 -11.73 3.46
CA LEU A 55 -1.94 -11.97 2.67
C LEU A 55 -2.38 -13.44 2.72
N ALA A 56 -1.44 -14.38 2.58
CA ALA A 56 -1.73 -15.81 2.65
C ALA A 56 -2.27 -16.21 4.03
N THR A 57 -1.70 -15.64 5.10
CA THR A 57 -2.16 -15.87 6.47
C THR A 57 -3.58 -15.33 6.66
N CYS A 58 -3.88 -14.13 6.18
CA CYS A 58 -5.24 -13.57 6.21
C CYS A 58 -6.24 -14.47 5.47
N LYS A 59 -5.90 -14.92 4.26
CA LYS A 59 -6.74 -15.82 3.46
C LYS A 59 -7.02 -17.14 4.17
N LYS A 60 -6.00 -17.73 4.78
CA LYS A 60 -6.11 -18.99 5.55
C LYS A 60 -7.14 -18.89 6.68
N HIS A 61 -7.22 -17.74 7.34
CA HIS A 61 -8.10 -17.51 8.49
C HIS A 61 -9.39 -16.75 8.17
N GLY A 62 -9.65 -16.43 6.89
CA GLY A 62 -10.85 -15.69 6.46
C GLY A 62 -10.90 -14.25 6.95
N VAL A 63 -9.74 -13.64 7.23
CA VAL A 63 -9.61 -12.26 7.69
C VAL A 63 -9.42 -11.33 6.49
N VAL A 64 -10.12 -10.20 6.48
CA VAL A 64 -10.01 -9.20 5.41
C VAL A 64 -8.60 -8.62 5.40
N SER A 65 -7.99 -8.57 4.22
CA SER A 65 -6.68 -7.96 4.00
C SER A 65 -6.78 -6.65 3.25
N GLY A 66 -6.13 -5.62 3.78
CA GLY A 66 -6.03 -4.30 3.16
C GLY A 66 -4.58 -3.88 2.90
N MET A 67 -4.37 -3.08 1.85
CA MET A 67 -3.06 -2.59 1.45
C MET A 67 -3.13 -1.11 1.06
N HIS A 68 -2.19 -0.33 1.58
CA HIS A 68 -1.98 1.05 1.14
C HIS A 68 -1.14 1.07 -0.13
N THR A 69 -1.51 1.95 -1.09
CA THR A 69 -0.74 2.18 -2.31
C THR A 69 -0.73 3.66 -2.69
N SER A 70 0.26 4.07 -3.47
CA SER A 70 0.39 5.45 -3.92
C SER A 70 0.10 5.62 -5.41
N SER A 71 0.04 4.53 -6.18
CA SER A 71 -0.20 4.57 -7.62
C SER A 71 -1.26 3.58 -8.08
N LEU A 72 -1.86 3.88 -9.24
CA LEU A 72 -2.81 2.98 -9.90
C LEU A 72 -2.17 1.64 -10.29
N GLU A 73 -0.88 1.64 -10.64
CA GLU A 73 -0.14 0.42 -10.98
C GLU A 73 -0.10 -0.54 -9.79
N TYR A 74 0.32 -0.05 -8.63
CA TYR A 74 0.37 -0.86 -7.41
C TYR A 74 -1.02 -1.21 -6.87
N THR A 75 -2.01 -0.33 -7.03
CA THR A 75 -3.41 -0.67 -6.73
C THR A 75 -3.86 -1.90 -7.52
N LYS A 76 -3.63 -1.93 -8.84
CA LYS A 76 -3.95 -3.09 -9.69
C LYS A 76 -3.16 -4.32 -9.27
N LYS A 77 -1.85 -4.20 -9.08
CA LYS A 77 -0.96 -5.30 -8.65
C LYS A 77 -1.49 -5.99 -7.40
N TYR A 78 -1.89 -5.25 -6.38
CA TYR A 78 -2.37 -5.84 -5.13
C TYR A 78 -3.81 -6.37 -5.23
N LEU A 79 -4.67 -5.77 -6.03
CA LEU A 79 -5.98 -6.36 -6.35
C LEU A 79 -5.83 -7.71 -7.07
N ASP A 80 -4.91 -7.81 -8.04
CA ASP A 80 -4.62 -9.03 -8.79
C ASP A 80 -4.02 -10.12 -7.89
N LEU A 81 -3.24 -9.75 -6.86
CA LEU A 81 -2.76 -10.66 -5.82
C LEU A 81 -3.90 -11.17 -4.92
N GLY A 82 -5.04 -10.46 -4.91
CA GLY A 82 -6.25 -10.85 -4.20
C GLY A 82 -6.41 -10.22 -2.83
N PHE A 83 -5.91 -9.00 -2.63
CA PHE A 83 -6.31 -8.17 -1.49
C PHE A 83 -7.78 -7.79 -1.56
N ASN A 84 -8.45 -7.74 -0.43
CA ASN A 84 -9.88 -7.40 -0.34
C ASN A 84 -10.13 -5.89 -0.43
N MET A 85 -9.18 -5.08 0.07
CA MET A 85 -9.26 -3.64 0.10
C MET A 85 -7.90 -3.05 -0.25
N VAL A 86 -7.86 -2.17 -1.25
CA VAL A 86 -6.63 -1.48 -1.66
C VAL A 86 -6.93 -0.01 -1.82
N MET A 87 -6.06 0.84 -1.28
CA MET A 87 -6.17 2.28 -1.47
C MET A 87 -5.91 2.64 -2.93
N LEU A 88 -6.75 3.48 -3.53
CA LEU A 88 -6.55 3.98 -4.89
C LEU A 88 -5.71 5.27 -4.93
N GLY A 89 -5.81 6.07 -3.89
CA GLY A 89 -5.14 7.35 -3.75
C GLY A 89 -5.86 8.25 -2.75
N SER A 90 -5.25 9.37 -2.39
CA SER A 90 -5.88 10.39 -1.55
C SER A 90 -6.59 11.44 -2.39
N GLU A 91 -7.59 12.09 -1.80
CA GLU A 91 -8.29 13.24 -2.40
C GLU A 91 -7.31 14.37 -2.75
N THR A 92 -6.33 14.62 -1.89
CA THR A 92 -5.30 15.63 -2.14
C THR A 92 -4.47 15.29 -3.38
N ALA A 93 -4.05 14.03 -3.53
CA ALA A 93 -3.29 13.58 -4.71
C ALA A 93 -4.12 13.70 -6.00
N PHE A 94 -5.40 13.36 -5.96
CA PHE A 94 -6.31 13.52 -7.10
C PHE A 94 -6.47 14.99 -7.49
N MET A 95 -6.72 15.85 -6.50
CA MET A 95 -6.89 17.29 -6.70
C MET A 95 -5.63 17.93 -7.28
N MET A 96 -4.47 17.67 -6.68
CA MET A 96 -3.19 18.23 -7.13
C MET A 96 -2.82 17.79 -8.55
N ARG A 97 -2.99 16.51 -8.86
CA ARG A 97 -2.70 15.95 -10.19
C ARG A 97 -3.60 16.57 -11.25
N THR A 98 -4.91 16.68 -10.98
CA THR A 98 -5.85 17.29 -11.94
C THR A 98 -5.57 18.77 -12.13
N ALA A 99 -5.39 19.51 -11.03
CA ALA A 99 -5.09 20.94 -11.10
C ALA A 99 -3.77 21.23 -11.87
N SER A 100 -2.73 20.43 -11.62
CA SER A 100 -1.45 20.57 -12.34
C SER A 100 -1.61 20.30 -13.83
N LYS A 101 -2.36 19.26 -14.19
CA LYS A 101 -2.64 18.93 -15.59
C LYS A 101 -3.40 20.06 -16.30
N GLU A 102 -4.51 20.51 -15.74
CA GLU A 102 -5.33 21.58 -16.33
C GLU A 102 -4.58 22.90 -16.43
N LEU A 103 -3.76 23.23 -15.41
CA LEU A 103 -2.91 24.42 -15.45
C LEU A 103 -1.83 24.34 -16.56
N ALA A 104 -1.23 23.18 -16.73
CA ALA A 104 -0.25 22.95 -17.78
C ALA A 104 -0.88 23.07 -19.17
N GLU A 105 -2.05 22.49 -19.38
CA GLU A 105 -2.81 22.63 -20.62
C GLU A 105 -3.18 24.09 -20.91
N ALA A 106 -3.66 24.82 -19.91
CA ALA A 106 -4.01 26.24 -20.04
C ALA A 106 -2.81 27.12 -20.37
N LYS A 107 -1.62 26.78 -19.88
CA LYS A 107 -0.36 27.50 -20.19
C LYS A 107 0.32 27.04 -21.49
N GLY A 108 -0.18 26.01 -22.15
CA GLY A 108 0.42 25.42 -23.34
C GLY A 108 1.74 24.69 -23.10
N SER A 109 1.99 24.25 -21.86
CA SER A 109 3.16 23.46 -21.47
C SER A 109 2.70 22.15 -20.84
N ILE A 110 3.27 21.04 -21.27
CA ILE A 110 3.09 19.75 -20.58
C ILE A 110 4.12 19.71 -19.45
N VAL A 111 3.66 19.83 -18.22
CA VAL A 111 4.48 19.56 -17.03
C VAL A 111 4.14 18.14 -16.59
N GLU A 112 5.09 17.21 -16.67
CA GLU A 112 4.95 15.90 -16.04
C GLU A 112 4.70 16.11 -14.54
N PRO A 113 3.68 15.48 -13.96
CA PRO A 113 3.47 15.56 -12.51
C PRO A 113 4.71 15.00 -11.82
N GLY A 114 5.42 15.84 -11.08
CA GLY A 114 6.52 15.38 -10.24
C GLY A 114 6.04 14.24 -9.33
N GLU A 115 6.90 13.24 -9.13
CA GLU A 115 6.66 12.16 -8.18
C GLU A 115 6.24 12.77 -6.84
N SER A 116 5.03 12.49 -6.42
CA SER A 116 4.53 12.88 -5.10
C SER A 116 5.39 12.14 -4.08
N THR A 117 6.35 12.85 -3.48
CA THR A 117 6.97 12.40 -2.23
C THR A 117 5.84 12.40 -1.20
N GLY A 118 5.39 11.20 -0.86
CA GLY A 118 4.25 10.97 -0.02
C GLY A 118 4.28 11.72 1.30
N TYR A 119 3.25 12.31 1.57
CA TYR A 119 2.35 12.51 2.71
C TYR A 119 1.28 13.50 2.32
#